data_c28058b7cb3deb4e869fb990d2c732ee
#
_entry.id   c28058b7cb3deb4e869fb990d2c732ee
#
_cell.length_a   1.000
_cell.length_b   1.000
_cell.length_c   1.000
_cell.angle_alpha   90.00
_cell.angle_beta   90.00
_cell.angle_gamma   90.00
#
_symmetry.space_group_name_H-M   'P 1'
#
loop_
_entity.id
_entity.type
_entity.pdbx_description
1 polymer ?
#
loop_
_entity_poly.entity_id
_entity_poly.type
_entity_poly.pdbx_seq_one_letter_code
_entity_poly.pdbx_strand_id
1 'polypeptide(L)'
;MKISGGKDVLKFFSKNKKGVSESQGFSSEEIAHGVFRVEKKTNYFHKKAIGKDGKLYNTETAIKVIELDKEKVNWLSSYRMRTYFITAKGNWFSCYTLVEAGIREHMKQVGDIGVKVVETDVSYLDLKLESIQEVKEKLGSADIDLYKKYFGEVEEA
;
A
#
# COMPACT_ATOMS: atom_id res chain seq x y z
N MET A 1 4.38 15.93 -6.01
CA MET A 1 4.36 15.53 -6.65
C MET A 1 4.55 15.52 -7.12
N LYS A 2 4.46 15.07 -6.61
CA LYS A 2 4.58 14.69 -7.08
C LYS A 2 4.55 14.41 -7.56
N ILE A 3 4.34 13.97 -7.12
CA ILE A 3 4.33 13.44 -7.73
C ILE A 3 4.43 13.28 -8.27
N SER A 4 4.39 13.01 -7.89
CA SER A 4 4.50 12.59 -8.54
C SER A 4 4.70 12.43 -8.96
N GLY A 5 4.37 12.26 -8.66
CA GLY A 5 4.67 11.75 -9.15
C GLY A 5 4.95 11.58 -9.49
N GLY A 6 4.84 11.08 -9.20
CA GLY A 6 5.22 10.53 -9.54
C GLY A 6 5.47 10.41 -9.81
N LYS A 7 5.61 9.63 -9.92
CA LYS A 7 5.91 9.22 -10.26
C LYS A 7 5.92 8.77 -10.59
N ASP A 8 5.95 8.34 -10.10
CA ASP A 8 6.03 7.74 -10.46
C ASP A 8 6.06 7.41 -10.62
N VAL A 9 6.04 7.00 -10.18
CA VAL A 9 6.22 6.40 -10.46
C VAL A 9 6.45 5.96 -10.60
N LEU A 10 6.65 5.51 -10.27
CA LEU A 10 6.89 4.88 -10.43
C LEU A 10 7.18 4.59 -10.24
N LYS A 11 7.28 4.31 -9.84
CA LYS A 11 7.59 3.94 -9.63
C LYS A 11 7.60 3.67 -9.17
N PHE A 12 7.59 3.85 -8.84
CA PHE A 12 7.48 3.54 -8.38
C PHE A 12 7.56 3.31 -8.23
N PHE A 13 8.25 3.15 -7.65
CA PHE A 13 8.35 2.87 -7.46
C PHE A 13 8.56 2.76 -7.32
N SER A 14 8.49 2.39 -7.00
CA SER A 14 8.84 2.22 -6.97
C SER A 14 9.13 2.56 -6.66
N LYS A 15 9.28 2.46 -6.49
CA LYS A 15 9.82 2.76 -6.43
C LYS A 15 9.67 3.17 -6.37
N ASN A 16 9.55 3.25 -5.98
CA ASN A 16 9.68 3.72 -6.14
C ASN A 16 9.43 4.07 -6.35
N LYS A 17 8.99 3.81 -6.38
CA LYS A 17 9.08 4.09 -6.68
C LYS A 17 8.46 4.43 -6.96
N LYS A 18 7.84 4.34 -6.76
CA LYS A 18 7.50 4.48 -6.99
C LYS A 18 6.41 4.29 -7.43
N GLY A 19 5.66 4.71 -8.18
CA GLY A 19 4.35 4.12 -8.48
C GLY A 19 4.48 2.78 -9.18
N VAL A 20 3.52 1.90 -8.96
CA VAL A 20 3.51 0.58 -9.61
C VAL A 20 2.37 0.58 -10.62
N SER A 21 2.68 0.24 -11.89
CA SER A 21 1.69 0.10 -12.94
C SER A 21 1.53 -1.38 -13.29
N GLU A 22 0.29 -1.84 -13.36
CA GLU A 22 -0.03 -3.20 -13.77
C GLU A 22 -0.93 -3.15 -14.99
N SER A 23 -0.57 -3.89 -16.04
CA SER A 23 -1.40 -4.02 -17.23
C SER A 23 -2.33 -5.22 -17.07
N GLN A 24 -3.58 -5.02 -17.43
CA GLN A 24 -4.57 -6.08 -17.45
C GLN A 24 -5.03 -6.34 -18.87
N GLY A 25 -5.55 -7.54 -19.12
CA GLY A 25 -6.14 -7.85 -20.41
C GLY A 25 -7.43 -7.08 -20.66
N PHE A 26 -7.95 -7.18 -21.86
CA PHE A 26 -9.20 -6.54 -22.24
C PHE A 26 -10.37 -7.21 -21.57
N SER A 27 -11.32 -6.42 -21.09
CA SER A 27 -12.60 -6.95 -20.63
C SER A 27 -13.49 -7.21 -21.85
N SER A 28 -14.55 -8.01 -21.65
CA SER A 28 -15.49 -8.27 -22.73
C SER A 28 -16.16 -6.99 -23.22
N GLU A 29 -16.44 -6.07 -22.33
CA GLU A 29 -17.06 -4.80 -22.66
C GLU A 29 -16.12 -3.93 -23.51
N GLU A 30 -14.87 -3.88 -23.13
CA GLU A 30 -13.86 -3.10 -23.86
C GLU A 30 -13.63 -3.64 -25.26
N ILE A 31 -13.62 -4.94 -25.39
CA ILE A 31 -13.50 -5.57 -26.71
C ILE A 31 -14.71 -5.22 -27.59
N ALA A 32 -15.90 -5.17 -27.02
CA ALA A 32 -17.11 -4.85 -27.77
C ALA A 32 -17.14 -3.39 -28.24
N HIS A 33 -16.55 -2.47 -27.49
CA HIS A 33 -16.62 -1.03 -27.75
C HIS A 33 -15.36 -0.44 -28.38
N GLY A 34 -14.37 -1.27 -28.65
CA GLY A 34 -13.13 -0.82 -29.27
C GLY A 34 -11.93 -1.44 -28.61
N VAL A 35 -10.78 -1.23 -29.23
CA VAL A 35 -9.56 -1.85 -28.75
C VAL A 35 -8.87 -0.88 -27.80
N PHE A 36 -8.98 -1.15 -26.50
CA PHE A 36 -8.20 -0.44 -25.52
C PHE A 36 -7.88 -1.36 -24.33
N ARG A 37 -6.88 -0.94 -23.60
CA ARG A 37 -6.34 -1.71 -22.47
C ARG A 37 -6.56 -0.93 -21.17
N VAL A 38 -6.76 -1.63 -20.07
CA VAL A 38 -6.86 -1.01 -18.76
C VAL A 38 -5.54 -1.23 -18.03
N GLU A 39 -4.97 -0.15 -17.52
CA GLU A 39 -3.81 -0.19 -16.63
C GLU A 39 -4.22 0.31 -15.26
N LYS A 40 -3.77 -0.39 -14.24
CA LYS A 40 -3.92 0.05 -12.85
C LYS A 40 -2.63 0.69 -12.38
N LYS A 41 -2.76 1.84 -11.76
CA LYS A 41 -1.63 2.57 -11.20
C LYS A 41 -1.92 2.86 -9.73
N THR A 42 -0.98 2.52 -8.87
CA THR A 42 -1.08 2.82 -7.45
C THR A 42 -0.09 3.91 -7.09
N ASN A 43 -0.59 4.97 -6.47
CA ASN A 43 0.22 6.08 -5.98
C ASN A 43 0.34 5.94 -4.46
N TYR A 44 1.57 5.92 -3.96
CA TYR A 44 1.83 5.81 -2.54
C TYR A 44 2.26 7.16 -1.97
N PHE A 45 1.54 7.61 -0.96
CA PHE A 45 1.87 8.83 -0.23
C PHE A 45 2.45 8.42 1.12
N HIS A 46 3.77 8.34 1.14
CA HIS A 46 4.51 7.82 2.28
C HIS A 46 4.55 8.79 3.44
N LYS A 47 4.68 8.25 4.64
CA LYS A 47 4.80 9.02 5.88
C LYS A 47 6.21 8.89 6.42
N LYS A 48 6.77 10.01 6.80
CA LYS A 48 8.09 10.10 7.39
C LYS A 48 7.99 10.95 8.65
N ALA A 49 8.47 10.45 9.77
CA ALA A 49 8.37 11.18 11.04
C ALA A 49 9.48 10.78 11.99
N ILE A 50 9.88 11.73 12.82
CA ILE A 50 10.76 11.44 13.96
C ILE A 50 9.87 11.02 15.12
N GLY A 51 10.11 9.84 15.66
CA GLY A 51 9.38 9.36 16.82
C GLY A 51 9.84 10.03 18.09
N LYS A 52 9.08 9.84 19.16
CA LYS A 52 9.46 10.39 20.48
C LYS A 52 10.74 9.75 21.03
N ASP A 53 11.17 8.64 20.46
CA ASP A 53 12.45 7.99 20.75
C ASP A 53 13.62 8.63 19.99
N GLY A 54 13.37 9.66 19.18
CA GLY A 54 14.38 10.35 18.40
C GLY A 54 14.78 9.66 17.10
N LYS A 55 14.15 8.54 16.77
CA LYS A 55 14.48 7.78 15.56
C LYS A 55 13.58 8.17 14.40
N LEU A 56 14.10 8.02 13.18
CA LEU A 56 13.34 8.29 11.96
C LEU A 56 12.55 7.03 11.55
N TYR A 57 11.27 7.23 11.32
CA TYR A 57 10.36 6.18 10.82
C TYR A 57 9.85 6.60 9.46
N ASN A 58 9.93 5.69 8.48
CA ASN A 58 9.64 6.01 7.09
C ASN A 58 8.97 4.81 6.42
N THR A 59 7.71 4.97 6.02
CA THR A 59 6.96 3.89 5.38
C THR A 59 7.55 3.46 4.05
N GLU A 60 8.30 4.33 3.39
CA GLU A 60 8.91 4.01 2.10
C GLU A 60 10.06 3.01 2.22
N THR A 61 10.84 3.10 3.29
CA THR A 61 12.03 2.25 3.48
C THR A 61 11.80 1.09 4.43
N ALA A 62 10.74 1.13 5.22
CA ALA A 62 10.41 0.05 6.14
C ALA A 62 9.74 -1.11 5.42
N ILE A 63 9.77 -2.27 6.04
CA ILE A 63 9.11 -3.47 5.51
C ILE A 63 7.67 -3.48 6.01
N LYS A 64 6.73 -3.55 5.08
CA LYS A 64 5.32 -3.72 5.42
C LYS A 64 5.09 -5.18 5.81
N VAL A 65 4.53 -5.40 6.99
CA VAL A 65 4.35 -6.74 7.53
C VAL A 65 2.91 -7.23 7.37
N ILE A 66 1.94 -6.45 7.80
CA ILE A 66 0.54 -6.88 7.77
C ILE A 66 -0.40 -5.67 7.79
N GLU A 67 -1.57 -5.85 7.20
CA GLU A 67 -2.67 -4.88 7.21
C GLU A 67 -3.83 -5.47 7.98
N LEU A 68 -4.29 -4.77 9.02
CA LEU A 68 -5.35 -5.24 9.91
C LEU A 68 -6.49 -4.23 10.00
N ASP A 69 -7.63 -4.69 10.48
CA ASP A 69 -8.81 -3.86 10.77
C ASP A 69 -9.32 -3.12 9.53
N LYS A 70 -9.36 -3.83 8.40
CA LYS A 70 -9.83 -3.27 7.15
C LYS A 70 -11.33 -3.01 7.21
N GLU A 71 -11.74 -1.77 6.94
CA GLU A 71 -13.15 -1.41 6.88
C GLU A 71 -13.41 -0.41 5.76
N LYS A 72 -14.62 -0.47 5.20
CA LYS A 72 -15.04 0.46 4.15
C LYS A 72 -15.27 1.85 4.71
N VAL A 73 -14.90 2.85 3.90
CA VAL A 73 -15.17 4.24 4.20
C VAL A 73 -16.35 4.67 3.35
N ASN A 74 -17.53 4.81 3.97
CA ASN A 74 -18.81 5.19 3.36
C ASN A 74 -19.17 4.29 2.14
N TRP A 75 -19.82 4.85 1.10
CA TRP A 75 -20.28 4.11 -0.08
C TRP A 75 -19.28 4.10 -1.25
N LEU A 76 -18.13 4.73 -1.08
CA LEU A 76 -17.09 4.78 -2.11
C LEU A 76 -16.24 3.51 -2.09
N SER A 77 -15.47 3.30 -3.16
CA SER A 77 -14.52 2.18 -3.24
C SER A 77 -13.27 2.48 -2.42
N SER A 78 -13.48 3.06 -1.26
CA SER A 78 -12.39 3.44 -0.35
C SER A 78 -12.49 2.64 0.92
N TYR A 79 -11.34 2.33 1.49
CA TYR A 79 -11.29 1.61 2.75
C TYR A 79 -10.06 2.06 3.55
N ARG A 80 -10.09 1.75 4.82
CA ARG A 80 -9.00 2.09 5.73
C ARG A 80 -8.58 0.88 6.52
N MET A 81 -7.36 0.93 7.02
CA MET A 81 -6.80 -0.17 7.80
C MET A 81 -5.62 0.35 8.61
N ARG A 82 -5.13 -0.49 9.50
CA ARG A 82 -3.89 -0.24 10.22
C ARG A 82 -2.80 -1.10 9.61
N THR A 83 -1.76 -0.49 9.09
CA THR A 83 -0.63 -1.19 8.47
C THR A 83 0.54 -1.19 9.44
N TYR A 84 1.10 -2.36 9.68
CA TYR A 84 2.24 -2.55 10.58
C TYR A 84 3.51 -2.71 9.77
N PHE A 85 4.55 -2.02 10.22
CA PHE A 85 5.86 -1.98 9.57
C PHE A 85 6.95 -2.35 10.54
N ILE A 86 8.05 -2.90 10.02
CA ILE A 86 9.29 -3.07 10.77
C ILE A 86 10.41 -2.37 10.02
N THR A 87 11.23 -1.61 10.75
CA THR A 87 12.41 -0.96 10.16
C THR A 87 13.54 -1.97 10.01
N ALA A 88 14.54 -1.61 9.22
CA ALA A 88 15.74 -2.45 9.04
C ALA A 88 16.45 -2.76 10.37
N LYS A 89 16.29 -1.90 11.36
CA LYS A 89 16.88 -2.08 12.69
C LYS A 89 15.97 -2.82 13.65
N GLY A 90 14.81 -3.30 13.19
CA GLY A 90 13.90 -4.10 13.99
C GLY A 90 12.94 -3.32 14.86
N ASN A 91 12.70 -2.06 14.56
CA ASN A 91 11.74 -1.24 15.31
C ASN A 91 10.37 -1.28 14.65
N TRP A 92 9.34 -1.49 15.43
CA TRP A 92 7.96 -1.63 14.94
C TRP A 92 7.20 -0.32 15.03
N PHE A 93 6.42 -0.06 14.00
CA PHE A 93 5.49 1.07 14.00
C PHE A 93 4.29 0.74 13.12
N SER A 94 3.24 1.53 13.22
CA SER A 94 2.06 1.34 12.38
C SER A 94 1.57 2.69 11.87
N CYS A 95 0.80 2.64 10.80
CA CYS A 95 0.15 3.82 10.24
C CYS A 95 -1.32 3.53 9.98
N TYR A 96 -2.14 4.53 10.19
CA TYR A 96 -3.49 4.55 9.62
C TYR A 96 -3.31 4.66 8.12
N THR A 97 -3.94 3.77 7.36
CA THR A 97 -3.78 3.71 5.91
C THR A 97 -5.13 3.91 5.25
N LEU A 98 -5.20 4.87 4.35
CA LEU A 98 -6.40 5.14 3.57
C LEU A 98 -6.12 4.72 2.13
N VAL A 99 -6.97 3.84 1.59
CA VAL A 99 -6.89 3.40 0.20
C VAL A 99 -8.11 3.94 -0.55
N GLU A 100 -7.86 4.72 -1.57
CA GLU A 100 -8.90 5.32 -2.40
C GLU A 100 -8.83 4.70 -3.79
N ALA A 101 -9.51 3.57 -3.95
CA ALA A 101 -9.46 2.79 -5.17
C ALA A 101 -10.18 3.49 -6.31
N GLY A 102 -9.52 3.55 -7.46
CA GLY A 102 -10.11 4.12 -8.67
C GLY A 102 -10.47 5.59 -8.55
N ILE A 103 -9.71 6.34 -7.74
CA ILE A 103 -10.04 7.75 -7.45
C ILE A 103 -9.93 8.65 -8.68
N ARG A 104 -9.12 8.26 -9.65
CA ARG A 104 -8.97 8.98 -10.92
C ARG A 104 -8.89 8.01 -12.07
N GLU A 105 -9.45 8.42 -13.20
CA GLU A 105 -9.32 7.68 -14.46
C GLU A 105 -8.99 8.66 -15.56
N HIS A 106 -8.12 8.24 -16.47
CA HIS A 106 -7.85 9.03 -17.67
C HIS A 106 -7.46 8.11 -18.82
N MET A 107 -7.61 8.64 -20.03
CA MET A 107 -7.23 7.91 -21.25
C MET A 107 -5.91 8.43 -21.76
N LYS A 108 -5.10 7.54 -22.29
CA LYS A 108 -3.88 7.92 -23.02
C LYS A 108 -3.75 7.06 -24.25
N GLN A 109 -2.98 7.54 -25.21
CA GLN A 109 -2.72 6.83 -26.45
C GLN A 109 -1.33 6.19 -26.39
N VAL A 110 -1.24 4.89 -26.72
CA VAL A 110 0.02 4.17 -26.82
C VAL A 110 0.02 3.50 -28.21
N GLY A 111 0.72 4.11 -29.17
CA GLY A 111 0.62 3.68 -30.56
C GLY A 111 -0.81 3.84 -31.05
N ASP A 112 -1.40 2.78 -31.58
CA ASP A 112 -2.77 2.76 -32.07
C ASP A 112 -3.78 2.32 -31.02
N ILE A 113 -3.34 2.08 -29.80
CA ILE A 113 -4.19 1.53 -28.74
C ILE A 113 -4.52 2.61 -27.72
N GLY A 114 -5.81 2.74 -27.40
CA GLY A 114 -6.24 3.54 -26.28
C GLY A 114 -5.98 2.79 -24.99
N VAL A 115 -5.44 3.49 -23.98
CA VAL A 115 -5.17 2.91 -22.68
C VAL A 115 -5.92 3.71 -21.63
N LYS A 116 -6.79 3.02 -20.88
CA LYS A 116 -7.50 3.61 -19.74
C LYS A 116 -6.66 3.37 -18.49
N VAL A 117 -6.22 4.46 -17.86
CA VAL A 117 -5.44 4.37 -16.62
C VAL A 117 -6.37 4.63 -15.45
N VAL A 118 -6.43 3.67 -14.53
CA VAL A 118 -7.23 3.76 -13.31
C VAL A 118 -6.28 3.88 -12.13
N GLU A 119 -6.37 4.96 -11.38
CA GLU A 119 -5.44 5.26 -10.30
C GLU A 119 -6.06 4.99 -8.94
N THR A 120 -5.27 4.40 -8.07
CA THR A 120 -5.60 4.17 -6.66
C THR A 120 -4.57 4.91 -5.82
N ASP A 121 -5.03 5.69 -4.86
CA ASP A 121 -4.14 6.38 -3.92
C ASP A 121 -4.09 5.63 -2.60
N VAL A 122 -2.89 5.41 -2.10
CA VAL A 122 -2.64 4.81 -0.78
C VAL A 122 -1.90 5.84 0.05
N SER A 123 -2.53 6.30 1.11
CA SER A 123 -1.96 7.35 1.98
C SER A 123 -1.68 6.77 3.36
N TYR A 124 -0.46 6.96 3.84
CA TYR A 124 -0.07 6.55 5.19
C TYR A 124 -0.11 7.76 6.11
N LEU A 125 -0.90 7.65 7.18
CA LEU A 125 -1.21 8.75 8.09
C LEU A 125 -1.00 8.30 9.53
N ASP A 126 -0.88 9.25 10.44
CA ASP A 126 -0.91 8.98 11.89
C ASP A 126 0.03 7.85 12.33
N LEU A 127 1.31 8.07 12.08
CA LEU A 127 2.35 7.11 12.44
C LEU A 127 2.41 6.95 13.95
N LYS A 128 2.37 5.69 14.40
CA LYS A 128 2.37 5.33 15.82
C LYS A 128 3.46 4.30 16.07
N LEU A 129 4.30 4.54 17.07
CA LEU A 129 5.29 3.54 17.49
C LEU A 129 4.56 2.38 18.17
N GLU A 130 4.99 1.16 17.88
CA GLU A 130 4.39 -0.04 18.44
C GLU A 130 5.39 -0.77 19.32
N SER A 131 4.94 -1.29 20.46
CA SER A 131 5.78 -2.14 21.28
C SER A 131 5.81 -3.56 20.73
N ILE A 132 6.87 -4.29 21.03
CA ILE A 132 6.99 -5.70 20.61
C ILE A 132 5.80 -6.50 21.17
N GLN A 133 5.38 -6.24 22.39
CA GLN A 133 4.27 -6.95 23.01
C GLN A 133 2.96 -6.73 22.24
N GLU A 134 2.67 -5.49 21.88
CA GLU A 134 1.47 -5.18 21.10
C GLU A 134 1.49 -5.88 19.74
N VAL A 135 2.64 -5.87 19.06
CA VAL A 135 2.78 -6.52 17.77
C VAL A 135 2.59 -8.03 17.90
N LYS A 136 3.18 -8.65 18.93
CA LYS A 136 3.00 -10.09 19.19
C LYS A 136 1.52 -10.44 19.36
N GLU A 137 0.78 -9.65 20.10
CA GLU A 137 -0.64 -9.88 20.31
C GLU A 137 -1.41 -9.77 19.01
N LYS A 138 -1.11 -8.76 18.20
CA LYS A 138 -1.78 -8.55 16.90
C LYS A 138 -1.46 -9.67 15.92
N LEU A 139 -0.19 -10.01 15.75
CA LEU A 139 0.21 -11.07 14.82
C LEU A 139 -0.27 -12.44 15.30
N GLY A 140 -0.18 -12.71 16.60
CA GLY A 140 -0.61 -14.00 17.15
C GLY A 140 -2.07 -14.31 16.90
N SER A 141 -2.94 -13.29 16.91
CA SER A 141 -4.36 -13.50 16.61
C SER A 141 -4.71 -13.42 15.14
N ALA A 142 -3.88 -12.77 14.32
CA ALA A 142 -4.21 -12.52 12.92
C ALA A 142 -3.52 -13.48 11.96
N ASP A 143 -2.25 -13.82 12.19
CA ASP A 143 -1.46 -14.62 11.26
C ASP A 143 -0.32 -15.33 11.98
N ILE A 144 -0.55 -16.61 12.28
CA ILE A 144 0.41 -17.42 13.04
C ILE A 144 1.73 -17.58 12.29
N ASP A 145 1.70 -17.67 10.96
CA ASP A 145 2.91 -17.85 10.18
C ASP A 145 3.80 -16.60 10.23
N LEU A 146 3.21 -15.42 10.17
CA LEU A 146 3.95 -14.17 10.36
C LEU A 146 4.48 -14.06 11.78
N TYR A 147 3.70 -14.47 12.77
CA TYR A 147 4.18 -14.48 14.16
C TYR A 147 5.45 -15.32 14.27
N LYS A 148 5.42 -16.54 13.73
CA LYS A 148 6.59 -17.43 13.79
C LYS A 148 7.79 -16.87 13.03
N LYS A 149 7.53 -16.22 11.90
CA LYS A 149 8.59 -15.62 11.09
C LYS A 149 9.37 -14.56 11.86
N TYR A 150 8.68 -13.75 12.65
CA TYR A 150 9.31 -12.63 13.36
C TYR A 150 9.70 -12.95 14.80
N PHE A 151 9.02 -13.87 15.45
CA PHE A 151 9.19 -14.13 16.87
C PHE A 151 9.58 -15.57 17.22
N GLY A 152 9.60 -16.46 16.22
CA GLY A 152 10.03 -17.84 16.43
C GLY A 152 8.88 -18.80 16.72
N GLU A 153 9.24 -20.06 16.92
CA GLU A 153 8.27 -21.13 17.16
C GLU A 153 7.54 -20.94 18.47
N VAL A 154 6.32 -21.48 18.50
CA VAL A 154 5.41 -21.38 19.64
C VAL A 154 5.09 -22.79 20.12
N GLU A 155 5.10 -22.95 21.42
CA GLU A 155 4.73 -24.20 22.06
C GLU A 155 3.20 -24.31 22.12
N GLU A 156 2.69 -25.49 21.79
CA GLU A 156 1.25 -25.72 21.90
C GLU A 156 0.85 -25.86 23.36
N ALA A 157 -0.32 -25.33 23.69
CA ALA A 157 -0.85 -25.38 25.02
C ALA A 157 -1.34 -26.81 25.43
#